data_a6fca4431b51aa95af380c418e5c59da
#
_entry.id   a6fca4431b51aa95af380c418e5c59da
#
_cell.length_a   1.000
_cell.length_b   1.000
_cell.length_c   1.000
_cell.angle_alpha   90.00
_cell.angle_beta   90.00
_cell.angle_gamma   90.00
#
_symmetry.space_group_name_H-M   'P 1'
#
loop_
_entity.id
_entity.type
_entity.pdbx_description
1 polymer ?
#
loop_
_entity_poly.entity_id
_entity_poly.type
_entity_poly.pdbx_seq_one_letter_code
_entity_poly.pdbx_strand_id
1 'polypeptide(L)'
;LTPYNGIKSVLFLGATLVILIAAYNLIFQLINWKWTAKIFAILLIFIGGFSSYFVNTLGVIISPDQIQNMVQTDVSEFTDLISLRFVLWTVFFVILPIFLITQVKFKQEKASRLLLKKVFSLVASFAVVGVLLFTYYVDFAAIFREHRDLKGMISPQNSISSLMSYYHKKAPKKNLPLVIYGQDAHQVQQVQKNLPKLMILVVGETARAESFSLNGL
;
A
#
# COMPACT_ATOMS: atom_id res chain seq x y z
N LEU A 1 15.88 11.79 -1.09
CA LEU A 1 15.78 10.52 -1.82
C LEU A 1 16.33 10.56 -3.25
N THR A 2 16.90 11.67 -3.70
CA THR A 2 17.53 11.74 -5.02
C THR A 2 19.05 11.64 -4.87
N PRO A 3 19.72 10.84 -5.71
CA PRO A 3 21.18 10.72 -5.68
C PRO A 3 21.88 11.98 -6.23
N TYR A 4 21.11 12.98 -6.64
CA TYR A 4 21.59 14.17 -7.31
C TYR A 4 21.22 15.44 -6.57
N ASN A 5 21.99 16.50 -6.82
CA ASN A 5 21.70 17.86 -6.35
C ASN A 5 21.37 18.78 -7.55
N GLY A 6 20.56 19.81 -7.33
CA GLY A 6 20.23 20.80 -8.35
C GLY A 6 19.35 20.27 -9.48
N ILE A 7 19.65 20.69 -10.73
CA ILE A 7 18.85 20.39 -11.93
C ILE A 7 18.75 18.88 -12.20
N LYS A 8 19.80 18.12 -11.95
CA LYS A 8 19.79 16.66 -12.14
C LYS A 8 18.77 15.95 -11.25
N SER A 9 18.57 16.46 -10.01
CA SER A 9 17.53 15.95 -9.11
C SER A 9 16.13 16.17 -9.67
N VAL A 10 15.88 17.36 -10.24
CA VAL A 10 14.58 17.68 -10.86
C VAL A 10 14.33 16.80 -12.08
N LEU A 11 15.34 16.58 -12.91
CA LEU A 11 15.24 15.70 -14.08
C LEU A 11 14.97 14.24 -13.69
N PHE A 12 15.63 13.75 -12.64
CA PHE A 12 15.40 12.39 -12.12
C PHE A 12 13.98 12.23 -11.57
N LEU A 13 13.48 13.20 -10.78
CA LEU A 13 12.11 13.19 -10.29
C LEU A 13 11.10 13.28 -11.44
N GLY A 14 11.36 14.12 -12.43
CA GLY A 14 10.55 14.21 -13.65
C GLY A 14 10.51 12.89 -14.41
N ALA A 15 11.66 12.23 -14.59
CA ALA A 15 11.73 10.91 -15.21
C ALA A 15 10.93 9.86 -14.42
N THR A 16 11.05 9.86 -13.10
CA THR A 16 10.28 8.97 -12.22
C THR A 16 8.78 9.17 -12.39
N LEU A 17 8.33 10.42 -12.42
CA LEU A 17 6.92 10.75 -12.62
C LEU A 17 6.43 10.29 -14.00
N VAL A 18 7.22 10.50 -15.05
CA VAL A 18 6.89 10.04 -16.41
C VAL A 18 6.82 8.51 -16.48
N ILE A 19 7.75 7.80 -15.82
CA ILE A 19 7.71 6.32 -15.72
C ILE A 19 6.42 5.88 -15.02
N LEU A 20 6.04 6.49 -13.91
CA LEU A 20 4.80 6.15 -13.22
C LEU A 20 3.56 6.39 -14.10
N ILE A 21 3.47 7.54 -14.75
CA ILE A 21 2.37 7.85 -15.67
C ILE A 21 2.31 6.82 -16.80
N ALA A 22 3.45 6.50 -17.42
CA ALA A 22 3.51 5.52 -18.50
C ALA A 22 3.16 4.11 -18.03
N ALA A 23 3.60 3.70 -16.84
CA ALA A 23 3.25 2.41 -16.24
C ALA A 23 1.74 2.31 -15.94
N TYR A 24 1.14 3.36 -15.36
CA TYR A 24 -0.31 3.40 -15.18
C TYR A 24 -1.06 3.41 -16.52
N ASN A 25 -0.55 4.13 -17.54
CA ASN A 25 -1.15 4.09 -18.86
C ASN A 25 -1.15 2.67 -19.47
N LEU A 26 -0.05 1.89 -19.27
CA LEU A 26 -0.03 0.48 -19.69
C LEU A 26 -1.18 -0.32 -19.05
N ILE A 27 -1.36 -0.20 -17.74
CA ILE A 27 -2.44 -0.88 -17.00
C ILE A 27 -3.81 -0.41 -17.50
N PHE A 28 -3.99 0.91 -17.67
CA PHE A 28 -5.23 1.48 -18.19
C PHE A 28 -5.56 0.99 -19.59
N GLN A 29 -4.59 0.91 -20.50
CA GLN A 29 -4.83 0.46 -21.86
C GLN A 29 -5.23 -1.02 -21.91
N LEU A 30 -4.75 -1.86 -21.00
CA LEU A 30 -5.14 -3.27 -20.92
C LEU A 30 -6.57 -3.45 -20.41
N ILE A 31 -6.97 -2.68 -19.40
CA ILE A 31 -8.26 -2.83 -18.71
C ILE A 31 -9.35 -1.94 -19.32
N ASN A 32 -8.95 -0.84 -19.98
CA ASN A 32 -9.86 0.19 -20.47
C ASN A 32 -10.64 -0.29 -21.68
N TRP A 33 -11.86 -0.78 -21.45
CA TRP A 33 -12.88 -1.05 -22.44
C TRP A 33 -14.07 -0.12 -22.21
N LYS A 34 -14.93 0.10 -23.18
CA LYS A 34 -16.04 1.08 -23.11
C LYS A 34 -16.86 1.02 -21.81
N TRP A 35 -17.05 -0.19 -21.27
CA TRP A 35 -17.87 -0.45 -20.11
C TRP A 35 -17.08 -0.46 -18.79
N THR A 36 -15.82 -0.87 -18.83
CA THR A 36 -14.98 -1.05 -17.63
C THR A 36 -14.20 0.20 -17.25
N ALA A 37 -13.93 1.09 -18.21
CA ALA A 37 -13.08 2.26 -18.03
C ALA A 37 -13.51 3.17 -16.88
N LYS A 38 -14.78 3.52 -16.82
CA LYS A 38 -15.32 4.39 -15.76
C LYS A 38 -15.27 3.68 -14.40
N ILE A 39 -15.73 2.42 -14.37
CA ILE A 39 -15.77 1.63 -13.12
C ILE A 39 -14.36 1.49 -12.55
N PHE A 40 -13.41 1.14 -13.42
CA PHE A 40 -12.03 0.97 -13.01
C PHE A 40 -11.38 2.29 -12.54
N ALA A 41 -11.62 3.39 -13.25
CA ALA A 41 -11.14 4.71 -12.86
C ALA A 41 -11.73 5.16 -11.50
N ILE A 42 -13.03 4.97 -11.29
CA ILE A 42 -13.71 5.28 -10.02
C ILE A 42 -13.09 4.45 -8.88
N LEU A 43 -12.88 3.15 -9.10
CA LEU A 43 -12.28 2.25 -8.12
C LEU A 43 -10.85 2.68 -7.76
N LEU A 44 -10.03 3.03 -8.75
CA LEU A 44 -8.66 3.52 -8.51
C LEU A 44 -8.64 4.86 -7.77
N ILE A 45 -9.55 5.80 -8.10
CA ILE A 45 -9.66 7.07 -7.38
C ILE A 45 -10.09 6.83 -5.94
N PHE A 46 -11.06 5.95 -5.73
CA PHE A 46 -11.52 5.60 -4.39
C PHE A 46 -10.38 5.02 -3.55
N ILE A 47 -9.74 3.95 -4.03
CA ILE A 47 -8.62 3.32 -3.31
C ILE A 47 -7.46 4.30 -3.15
N GLY A 48 -7.05 4.98 -4.22
CA GLY A 48 -5.92 5.91 -4.21
C GLY A 48 -6.15 7.11 -3.31
N GLY A 49 -7.35 7.70 -3.35
CA GLY A 49 -7.70 8.88 -2.57
C GLY A 49 -7.69 8.61 -1.06
N PHE A 50 -8.32 7.50 -0.61
CA PHE A 50 -8.29 7.12 0.79
C PHE A 50 -6.89 6.67 1.24
N SER A 51 -6.23 5.83 0.47
CA SER A 51 -4.87 5.39 0.77
C SER A 51 -3.91 6.57 0.92
N SER A 52 -4.00 7.54 0.02
CA SER A 52 -3.18 8.74 0.06
C SER A 52 -3.46 9.60 1.29
N TYR A 53 -4.72 9.68 1.74
CA TYR A 53 -5.05 10.37 2.99
C TYR A 53 -4.35 9.73 4.18
N PHE A 54 -4.48 8.42 4.35
CA PHE A 54 -3.89 7.72 5.48
C PHE A 54 -2.36 7.77 5.46
N VAL A 55 -1.74 7.59 4.30
CA VAL A 55 -0.27 7.71 4.15
C VAL A 55 0.21 9.11 4.48
N ASN A 56 -0.46 10.17 3.99
CA ASN A 56 -0.03 11.54 4.24
C ASN A 56 -0.37 12.07 5.64
N THR A 57 -1.44 11.57 6.27
CA THR A 57 -1.90 12.08 7.57
C THR A 57 -1.30 11.30 8.72
N LEU A 58 -1.22 9.98 8.59
CA LEU A 58 -0.70 9.10 9.64
C LEU A 58 0.75 8.69 9.41
N GLY A 59 1.33 8.98 8.24
CA GLY A 59 2.70 8.57 7.88
C GLY A 59 2.87 7.05 7.75
N VAL A 60 1.76 6.32 7.63
CA VAL A 60 1.75 4.86 7.66
C VAL A 60 1.64 4.28 6.25
N ILE A 61 2.57 3.39 5.91
CA ILE A 61 2.48 2.62 4.66
C ILE A 61 1.40 1.56 4.82
N ILE A 62 0.46 1.48 3.86
CA ILE A 62 -0.60 0.47 3.89
C ILE A 62 0.02 -0.91 3.69
N SER A 63 0.14 -1.66 4.78
CA SER A 63 0.62 -3.05 4.83
C SER A 63 -0.56 -4.03 5.00
N PRO A 64 -0.35 -5.34 4.80
CA PRO A 64 -1.38 -6.34 5.09
C PRO A 64 -1.88 -6.30 6.54
N ASP A 65 -1.00 -5.96 7.48
CA ASP A 65 -1.34 -5.84 8.89
C ASP A 65 -2.19 -4.58 9.15
N GLN A 66 -1.92 -3.48 8.44
CA GLN A 66 -2.79 -2.30 8.46
C GLN A 66 -4.18 -2.59 7.87
N ILE A 67 -4.26 -3.39 6.82
CA ILE A 67 -5.56 -3.85 6.28
C ILE A 67 -6.30 -4.68 7.33
N GLN A 68 -5.60 -5.54 8.07
CA GLN A 68 -6.20 -6.29 9.17
C GLN A 68 -6.75 -5.38 10.26
N ASN A 69 -5.99 -4.38 10.68
CA ASN A 69 -6.44 -3.40 11.67
C ASN A 69 -7.69 -2.65 11.17
N MET A 70 -7.69 -2.19 9.91
CA MET A 70 -8.86 -1.52 9.32
C MET A 70 -10.12 -2.40 9.31
N VAL A 71 -9.97 -3.70 9.07
CA VAL A 71 -11.10 -4.66 9.07
C VAL A 71 -11.59 -4.94 10.50
N GLN A 72 -10.71 -4.80 11.51
CA GLN A 72 -11.02 -5.05 12.92
C GLN A 72 -11.40 -3.78 13.69
N THR A 73 -11.29 -2.60 13.06
CA THR A 73 -11.63 -1.30 13.64
C THR A 73 -13.12 -1.22 13.98
N ASP A 74 -13.42 -0.84 15.19
CA ASP A 74 -14.79 -0.63 15.66
C ASP A 74 -15.38 0.69 15.14
N VAL A 75 -16.73 0.81 15.19
CA VAL A 75 -17.45 2.00 14.74
C VAL A 75 -17.03 3.25 15.52
N SER A 76 -16.74 3.13 16.81
CA SER A 76 -16.26 4.23 17.65
C SER A 76 -14.89 4.74 17.19
N GLU A 77 -13.94 3.86 16.95
CA GLU A 77 -12.60 4.22 16.43
C GLU A 77 -12.70 4.84 15.03
N PHE A 78 -13.60 4.32 14.19
CA PHE A 78 -13.82 4.88 12.87
C PHE A 78 -14.36 6.31 12.91
N THR A 79 -15.30 6.61 13.83
CA THR A 79 -15.84 7.96 13.99
C THR A 79 -14.80 8.97 14.44
N ASP A 80 -13.83 8.56 15.27
CA ASP A 80 -12.74 9.41 15.73
C ASP A 80 -11.76 9.81 14.60
N LEU A 81 -11.69 8.99 13.53
CA LEU A 81 -10.91 9.33 12.34
C LEU A 81 -11.58 10.40 11.46
N ILE A 82 -12.88 10.66 11.64
CA ILE A 82 -13.64 11.65 10.85
C ILE A 82 -13.33 13.06 11.36
N SER A 83 -12.33 13.66 10.80
CA SER A 83 -11.96 15.06 11.04
C SER A 83 -12.42 15.95 9.88
N LEU A 84 -12.50 17.27 10.12
CA LEU A 84 -12.76 18.23 9.02
C LEU A 84 -11.75 18.05 7.87
N ARG A 85 -10.50 17.77 8.20
CA ARG A 85 -9.44 17.50 7.21
C ARG A 85 -9.76 16.26 6.37
N PHE A 86 -10.27 15.18 7.00
CA PHE A 86 -10.70 13.98 6.29
C PHE A 86 -11.85 14.26 5.33
N VAL A 87 -12.86 15.02 5.78
CA VAL A 87 -14.01 15.40 4.96
C VAL A 87 -13.58 16.24 3.75
N LEU A 88 -12.76 17.28 3.95
CA LEU A 88 -12.26 18.12 2.86
C LEU A 88 -11.43 17.29 1.89
N TRP A 89 -10.53 16.44 2.37
CA TRP A 89 -9.74 15.55 1.53
C TRP A 89 -10.63 14.65 0.68
N THR A 90 -11.62 14.01 1.30
CA THR A 90 -12.57 13.13 0.60
C THR A 90 -13.36 13.88 -0.48
N VAL A 91 -13.82 15.09 -0.19
CA VAL A 91 -14.53 15.91 -1.18
C VAL A 91 -13.64 16.24 -2.37
N PHE A 92 -12.41 16.73 -2.13
CA PHE A 92 -11.55 17.20 -3.22
C PHE A 92 -10.84 16.07 -3.99
N PHE A 93 -10.42 15.01 -3.32
CA PHE A 93 -9.59 13.96 -3.91
C PHE A 93 -10.36 12.67 -4.25
N VAL A 94 -11.58 12.51 -3.76
CA VAL A 94 -12.42 11.34 -4.05
C VAL A 94 -13.70 11.75 -4.77
N ILE A 95 -14.56 12.53 -4.13
CA ILE A 95 -15.90 12.83 -4.65
C ILE A 95 -15.81 13.68 -5.93
N LEU A 96 -15.06 14.77 -5.92
CA LEU A 96 -14.93 15.66 -7.06
C LEU A 96 -14.34 14.96 -8.30
N PRO A 97 -13.23 14.21 -8.23
CA PRO A 97 -12.73 13.46 -9.40
C PRO A 97 -13.70 12.40 -9.89
N ILE A 98 -14.38 11.68 -8.97
CA ILE A 98 -15.40 10.69 -9.36
C ILE A 98 -16.56 11.39 -10.12
N PHE A 99 -17.04 12.51 -9.59
CA PHE A 99 -18.08 13.30 -10.24
C PHE A 99 -17.65 13.73 -11.65
N LEU A 100 -16.43 14.27 -11.80
CA LEU A 100 -15.91 14.67 -13.11
C LEU A 100 -15.85 13.48 -14.09
N ILE A 101 -15.41 12.31 -13.64
CA ILE A 101 -15.34 11.10 -14.49
C ILE A 101 -16.73 10.64 -14.92
N THR A 102 -17.74 10.73 -14.06
CA THR A 102 -19.11 10.36 -14.43
C THR A 102 -19.66 11.23 -15.57
N GLN A 103 -19.25 12.52 -15.65
CA GLN A 103 -19.65 13.45 -16.70
C GLN A 103 -18.95 13.20 -18.04
N VAL A 104 -17.82 12.48 -18.06
CA VAL A 104 -17.09 12.18 -19.30
C VAL A 104 -17.94 11.29 -20.22
N LYS A 105 -18.21 11.77 -21.43
CA LYS A 105 -18.88 10.99 -22.47
C LYS A 105 -17.83 10.38 -23.40
N PHE A 106 -17.82 9.06 -23.50
CA PHE A 106 -16.91 8.39 -24.44
C PHE A 106 -17.40 8.52 -25.87
N LYS A 107 -16.55 9.07 -26.74
CA LYS A 107 -16.81 9.10 -28.17
C LYS A 107 -16.81 7.69 -28.74
N GLN A 108 -17.83 7.35 -29.50
CA GLN A 108 -17.87 6.07 -30.20
C GLN A 108 -16.93 6.11 -31.40
N GLU A 109 -15.84 5.38 -31.34
CA GLU A 109 -14.93 5.18 -32.47
C GLU A 109 -15.04 3.76 -33.01
N LYS A 110 -14.69 3.57 -34.30
CA LYS A 110 -14.63 2.24 -34.92
C LYS A 110 -13.60 1.39 -34.15
N ALA A 111 -13.92 0.12 -33.90
CA ALA A 111 -13.09 -0.80 -33.11
C ALA A 111 -11.65 -0.90 -33.64
N SER A 112 -11.46 -0.93 -34.94
CA SER A 112 -10.14 -0.98 -35.57
C SER A 112 -9.26 0.24 -35.22
N ARG A 113 -9.84 1.45 -35.31
CA ARG A 113 -9.12 2.69 -34.94
C ARG A 113 -8.80 2.77 -33.48
N LEU A 114 -9.71 2.31 -32.62
CA LEU A 114 -9.52 2.23 -31.17
C LEU A 114 -8.38 1.25 -30.83
N LEU A 115 -8.36 0.08 -31.47
CA LEU A 115 -7.30 -0.91 -31.29
C LEU A 115 -5.93 -0.36 -31.70
N LEU A 116 -5.87 0.31 -32.83
CA LEU A 116 -4.63 0.89 -33.36
C LEU A 116 -4.08 1.98 -32.41
N LYS A 117 -4.95 2.85 -31.89
CA LYS A 117 -4.58 3.84 -30.86
C LYS A 117 -4.08 3.19 -29.58
N LYS A 118 -4.72 2.11 -29.13
CA LYS A 118 -4.29 1.35 -27.94
C LYS A 118 -2.91 0.74 -28.15
N VAL A 119 -2.70 0.03 -29.25
CA VAL A 119 -1.40 -0.59 -29.58
C VAL A 119 -0.31 0.47 -29.65
N PHE A 120 -0.57 1.59 -30.35
CA PHE A 120 0.41 2.69 -30.39
C PHE A 120 0.72 3.26 -29.00
N SER A 121 -0.31 3.49 -28.17
CA SER A 121 -0.14 3.97 -26.80
C SER A 121 0.64 2.97 -25.93
N LEU A 122 0.38 1.67 -26.05
CA LEU A 122 1.13 0.63 -25.36
C LEU A 122 2.62 0.64 -25.77
N VAL A 123 2.88 0.62 -27.08
CA VAL A 123 4.27 0.64 -27.61
C VAL A 123 4.99 1.91 -27.16
N ALA A 124 4.35 3.08 -27.26
CA ALA A 124 4.92 4.34 -26.82
C ALA A 124 5.25 4.31 -25.31
N SER A 125 4.33 3.81 -24.48
CA SER A 125 4.56 3.71 -23.05
C SER A 125 5.70 2.73 -22.70
N PHE A 126 5.75 1.58 -23.36
CA PHE A 126 6.88 0.64 -23.19
C PHE A 126 8.21 1.25 -23.62
N ALA A 127 8.24 1.96 -24.73
CA ALA A 127 9.45 2.63 -25.19
C ALA A 127 9.93 3.70 -24.20
N VAL A 128 9.00 4.55 -23.71
CA VAL A 128 9.30 5.59 -22.71
C VAL A 128 9.83 4.98 -21.43
N VAL A 129 9.13 3.98 -20.88
CA VAL A 129 9.58 3.28 -19.66
C VAL A 129 10.94 2.62 -19.87
N GLY A 130 11.13 1.93 -21.00
CA GLY A 130 12.39 1.25 -21.32
C GLY A 130 13.56 2.21 -21.43
N VAL A 131 13.40 3.31 -22.17
CA VAL A 131 14.45 4.33 -22.35
C VAL A 131 14.79 4.99 -21.02
N LEU A 132 13.81 5.42 -20.22
CA LEU A 132 14.07 6.09 -18.96
C LEU A 132 14.65 5.14 -17.90
N LEU A 133 14.16 3.90 -17.81
CA LEU A 133 14.75 2.90 -16.93
C LEU A 133 16.18 2.53 -17.34
N PHE A 134 16.47 2.45 -18.64
CA PHE A 134 17.82 2.20 -19.12
C PHE A 134 18.76 3.37 -18.78
N THR A 135 18.30 4.61 -18.99
CA THR A 135 19.08 5.81 -18.70
C THR A 135 19.42 5.97 -17.21
N TYR A 136 18.47 5.67 -16.31
CA TYR A 136 18.62 5.82 -14.88
C TYR A 136 18.70 4.48 -14.13
N TYR A 137 19.09 3.40 -14.81
CA TYR A 137 19.10 2.05 -14.24
C TYR A 137 19.87 1.94 -12.92
N VAL A 138 21.07 2.49 -12.89
CA VAL A 138 21.97 2.41 -11.72
C VAL A 138 21.34 3.12 -10.54
N ASP A 139 20.75 4.30 -10.78
CA ASP A 139 20.14 5.12 -9.73
C ASP A 139 18.87 4.47 -9.16
N PHE A 140 18.00 3.95 -10.03
CA PHE A 140 16.82 3.22 -9.58
C PHE A 140 17.21 1.94 -8.83
N ALA A 141 18.19 1.20 -9.31
CA ALA A 141 18.66 -0.02 -8.64
C ALA A 141 19.25 0.29 -7.24
N ALA A 142 20.02 1.37 -7.10
CA ALA A 142 20.55 1.81 -5.82
C ALA A 142 19.44 2.22 -4.86
N ILE A 143 18.50 3.08 -5.30
CA ILE A 143 17.41 3.58 -4.47
C ILE A 143 16.49 2.43 -4.02
N PHE A 144 16.08 1.51 -4.90
CA PHE A 144 15.20 0.40 -4.53
C PHE A 144 15.88 -0.64 -3.64
N ARG A 145 17.21 -0.71 -3.66
CA ARG A 145 17.97 -1.56 -2.76
C ARG A 145 18.09 -0.96 -1.37
N GLU A 146 18.34 0.36 -1.29
CA GLU A 146 18.52 1.09 -0.05
C GLU A 146 17.16 1.37 0.65
N HIS A 147 16.15 1.74 -0.14
CA HIS A 147 14.82 2.14 0.34
C HIS A 147 13.74 1.19 -0.15
N ARG A 148 13.67 0.00 0.45
CA ARG A 148 12.68 -1.03 0.07
C ARG A 148 11.23 -0.63 0.35
N ASP A 149 11.02 0.27 1.28
CA ASP A 149 9.75 0.85 1.70
C ASP A 149 9.11 1.76 0.64
N LEU A 150 9.90 2.31 -0.30
CA LEU A 150 9.36 3.14 -1.39
C LEU A 150 8.31 2.41 -2.23
N LYS A 151 8.41 1.09 -2.38
CA LYS A 151 7.41 0.30 -3.09
C LYS A 151 6.04 0.38 -2.42
N GLY A 152 6.03 0.55 -1.10
CA GLY A 152 4.81 0.71 -0.30
C GLY A 152 4.15 2.08 -0.42
N MET A 153 4.86 3.09 -0.94
CA MET A 153 4.33 4.46 -1.08
C MET A 153 3.55 4.69 -2.38
N ILE A 154 3.65 3.78 -3.35
CA ILE A 154 2.97 3.93 -4.65
C ILE A 154 1.51 3.50 -4.51
N SER A 155 0.60 4.46 -4.33
CA SER A 155 -0.84 4.24 -4.32
C SER A 155 -1.43 4.43 -5.74
N PRO A 156 -2.48 3.69 -6.11
CA PRO A 156 -3.23 2.66 -5.35
C PRO A 156 -2.63 1.25 -5.40
N GLN A 157 -1.54 1.03 -6.13
CA GLN A 157 -0.95 -0.29 -6.36
C GLN A 157 -0.60 -1.00 -5.05
N ASN A 158 0.04 -0.29 -4.11
CA ASN A 158 0.41 -0.87 -2.82
C ASN A 158 -0.82 -1.33 -2.03
N SER A 159 -1.89 -0.54 -2.01
CA SER A 159 -3.13 -0.88 -1.29
C SER A 159 -3.79 -2.12 -1.86
N ILE A 160 -3.80 -2.26 -3.18
CA ILE A 160 -4.34 -3.45 -3.86
C ILE A 160 -3.48 -4.68 -3.55
N SER A 161 -2.15 -4.56 -3.63
CA SER A 161 -1.23 -5.68 -3.35
C SER A 161 -1.29 -6.10 -1.88
N SER A 162 -1.42 -5.15 -0.95
CA SER A 162 -1.56 -5.40 0.48
C SER A 162 -2.88 -6.08 0.81
N LEU A 163 -3.97 -5.68 0.15
CA LEU A 163 -5.27 -6.33 0.27
C LEU A 163 -5.21 -7.79 -0.22
N MET A 164 -4.61 -8.03 -1.38
CA MET A 164 -4.42 -9.39 -1.90
C MET A 164 -3.55 -10.23 -0.96
N SER A 165 -2.46 -9.67 -0.45
CA SER A 165 -1.58 -10.34 0.50
C SER A 165 -2.28 -10.68 1.82
N TYR A 166 -3.15 -9.80 2.33
CA TYR A 166 -3.97 -10.05 3.49
C TYR A 166 -4.88 -11.27 3.29
N TYR A 167 -5.60 -11.32 2.16
CA TYR A 167 -6.46 -12.46 1.86
C TYR A 167 -5.66 -13.76 1.68
N HIS A 168 -4.48 -13.71 1.06
CA HIS A 168 -3.60 -14.88 0.95
C HIS A 168 -3.06 -15.35 2.30
N LYS A 169 -2.72 -14.44 3.21
CA LYS A 169 -2.31 -14.80 4.58
C LYS A 169 -3.45 -15.43 5.39
N LYS A 170 -4.70 -15.02 5.13
CA LYS A 170 -5.90 -15.52 5.80
C LYS A 170 -6.39 -16.86 5.22
N ALA A 171 -5.92 -17.25 4.03
CA ALA A 171 -6.20 -18.57 3.47
C ALA A 171 -5.70 -19.65 4.45
N PRO A 172 -6.48 -20.74 4.68
CA PRO A 172 -6.10 -21.75 5.65
C PRO A 172 -4.72 -22.31 5.30
N LYS A 173 -3.75 -21.98 6.14
CA LYS A 173 -2.43 -22.57 6.03
C LYS A 173 -2.61 -24.06 6.26
N LYS A 174 -2.04 -24.89 5.35
CA LYS A 174 -1.93 -26.35 5.55
C LYS A 174 -1.61 -26.61 7.01
N ASN A 175 -2.40 -27.50 7.65
CA ASN A 175 -2.23 -27.88 9.05
C ASN A 175 -0.75 -28.15 9.34
N LEU A 176 -0.06 -27.13 9.85
CA LEU A 176 1.26 -27.34 10.41
C LEU A 176 1.06 -28.06 11.74
N PRO A 177 1.79 -29.14 12.01
CA PRO A 177 1.69 -29.80 13.29
C PRO A 177 1.97 -28.79 14.41
N LEU A 178 1.12 -28.77 15.43
CA LEU A 178 1.32 -27.93 16.61
C LEU A 178 2.65 -28.34 17.25
N VAL A 179 3.60 -27.42 17.24
CA VAL A 179 4.86 -27.58 17.99
C VAL A 179 4.57 -27.20 19.43
N ILE A 180 4.56 -28.21 20.32
CA ILE A 180 4.38 -27.99 21.74
C ILE A 180 5.75 -27.57 22.31
N TYR A 181 5.86 -26.32 22.76
CA TYR A 181 7.04 -25.82 23.43
C TYR A 181 6.94 -26.08 24.95
N GLY A 182 8.09 -26.28 25.60
CA GLY A 182 8.16 -26.39 27.07
C GLY A 182 7.72 -27.75 27.62
N GLN A 183 7.85 -28.84 26.85
CA GLN A 183 7.60 -30.20 27.36
C GLN A 183 8.57 -30.60 28.47
N ASP A 184 9.71 -29.91 28.55
CA ASP A 184 10.78 -30.05 29.57
C ASP A 184 10.62 -29.08 30.75
N ALA A 185 9.57 -28.24 30.72
CA ALA A 185 9.31 -27.30 31.79
C ALA A 185 8.82 -28.00 33.04
N HIS A 186 9.62 -27.98 34.10
CA HIS A 186 9.28 -28.52 35.41
C HIS A 186 9.09 -27.42 36.41
N GLN A 187 8.05 -27.55 37.24
CA GLN A 187 7.88 -26.63 38.36
C GLN A 187 8.92 -26.96 39.45
N VAL A 188 9.84 -26.02 39.68
CA VAL A 188 10.77 -26.16 40.81
C VAL A 188 9.98 -26.06 42.12
N GLN A 189 10.06 -27.09 42.98
CA GLN A 189 9.38 -27.10 44.26
C GLN A 189 9.93 -25.97 45.14
N GLN A 190 9.09 -24.99 45.44
CA GLN A 190 9.45 -23.97 46.44
C GLN A 190 9.31 -24.52 47.84
N VAL A 191 10.33 -24.30 48.65
CA VAL A 191 10.45 -24.81 50.04
C VAL A 191 9.38 -24.27 50.99
N GLN A 192 8.70 -23.18 50.65
CA GLN A 192 7.64 -22.58 51.49
C GLN A 192 6.25 -22.99 51.00
N LYS A 193 5.66 -23.98 51.70
CA LYS A 193 4.37 -24.59 51.36
C LYS A 193 3.13 -23.79 51.74
N ASN A 194 3.19 -22.73 52.54
CA ASN A 194 2.01 -22.16 53.22
C ASN A 194 1.72 -20.67 52.94
N LEU A 195 2.40 -20.06 51.97
CA LEU A 195 2.11 -18.68 51.59
C LEU A 195 1.17 -18.64 50.37
N PRO A 196 0.17 -17.74 50.37
CA PRO A 196 -0.69 -17.54 49.18
C PRO A 196 0.19 -17.09 48.01
N LYS A 197 0.01 -17.74 46.86
CA LYS A 197 0.75 -17.41 45.64
C LYS A 197 -0.10 -16.41 44.84
N LEU A 198 0.47 -15.25 44.53
CA LEU A 198 -0.09 -14.28 43.64
C LEU A 198 0.67 -14.40 42.28
N MET A 199 -0.07 -14.70 41.21
CA MET A 199 0.47 -14.66 39.86
C MET A 199 -0.18 -13.49 39.11
N ILE A 200 0.65 -12.55 38.67
CA ILE A 200 0.20 -11.41 37.86
C ILE A 200 0.68 -11.66 36.45
N LEU A 201 -0.28 -11.86 35.50
CA LEU A 201 -0.01 -11.94 34.09
C LEU A 201 -0.28 -10.59 33.47
N VAL A 202 0.76 -9.93 32.97
CA VAL A 202 0.63 -8.67 32.22
C VAL A 202 0.79 -8.98 30.75
N VAL A 203 -0.30 -8.86 30.00
CA VAL A 203 -0.28 -8.95 28.53
C VAL A 203 -0.09 -7.53 27.99
N GLY A 204 1.11 -7.25 27.47
CA GLY A 204 1.40 -5.97 26.83
C GLY A 204 0.83 -5.93 25.43
N GLU A 205 0.12 -4.84 25.09
CA GLU A 205 -0.29 -4.51 23.73
C GLU A 205 0.62 -3.40 23.19
N THR A 206 1.03 -3.53 21.91
CA THR A 206 1.91 -2.56 21.23
C THR A 206 3.27 -2.28 21.87
N ALA A 207 3.71 -3.14 22.77
CA ALA A 207 5.02 -3.03 23.40
C ALA A 207 6.13 -3.34 22.37
N ARG A 208 7.00 -2.36 22.10
CA ARG A 208 8.16 -2.54 21.21
C ARG A 208 9.31 -3.17 21.99
N ALA A 209 9.97 -4.18 21.41
CA ALA A 209 11.14 -4.84 22.02
C ALA A 209 12.26 -3.84 22.35
N GLU A 210 12.46 -2.82 21.51
CA GLU A 210 13.43 -1.72 21.71
C GLU A 210 13.17 -0.89 22.98
N SER A 211 11.95 -0.87 23.50
CA SER A 211 11.58 -0.08 24.69
C SER A 211 11.70 -0.86 25.99
N PHE A 212 12.18 -2.11 25.96
CA PHE A 212 12.40 -2.89 27.16
C PHE A 212 13.84 -2.76 27.63
N SER A 213 14.03 -2.33 28.89
CA SER A 213 15.37 -2.21 29.53
C SER A 213 16.15 -3.52 29.58
N LEU A 214 15.46 -4.67 29.53
CA LEU A 214 16.07 -6.01 29.44
C LEU A 214 16.87 -6.24 28.13
N ASN A 215 16.65 -5.44 27.11
CA ASN A 215 17.35 -5.54 25.83
C ASN A 215 18.58 -4.62 25.73
N GLY A 216 19.05 -4.05 26.84
CA GLY A 216 20.32 -3.32 26.89
C GLY A 216 20.27 -1.86 26.43
N LEU A 217 19.10 -1.23 26.49
CA LEU A 217 18.93 0.23 26.31
C LEU A 217 18.88 0.95 27.65
#